data_41eed9228be2d947b5e2c9b8ee58ef51
#
_entry.id   41eed9228be2d947b5e2c9b8ee58ef51
#
_cell.length_a   1.000
_cell.length_b   1.000
_cell.length_c   1.000
_cell.angle_alpha   90.00
_cell.angle_beta   90.00
_cell.angle_gamma   90.00
#
_symmetry.space_group_name_H-M   'P 1'
#
loop_
_entity.id
_entity.type
_entity.pdbx_description
1 polymer ?
#
loop_
_entity_poly.entity_id
_entity_poly.type
_entity_poly.pdbx_seq_one_letter_code
_entity_poly.pdbx_strand_id
1 'polypeptide(L)'
;MTICIAVGLLFSCGETQKAESAPGTEPAAAVEDISANPDYKKGLALVSQNDCLTCHAIKEKVTGPAYADIAEKYAGAADTTITRLAQTIIKGGSGHWDVTPMTAHPTVSEEDAIQMVKYILLLKK
;
A
#
# COMPACT_ATOMS: atom_id res chain seq x y z
N MET A 1 -68.19 26.71 42.01
CA MET A 1 -67.58 26.21 43.28
C MET A 1 -67.15 24.78 43.05
N THR A 2 -65.90 24.56 42.72
CA THR A 2 -65.17 23.33 42.92
C THR A 2 -63.76 23.54 42.30
N ILE A 3 -62.75 23.55 43.12
CA ILE A 3 -61.34 23.73 42.84
C ILE A 3 -60.79 22.38 42.38
N CYS A 4 -60.19 22.32 41.18
CA CYS A 4 -59.37 21.17 40.74
C CYS A 4 -57.91 21.58 40.72
N ILE A 5 -57.15 21.03 41.67
CA ILE A 5 -55.72 21.16 41.78
C ILE A 5 -55.09 20.17 40.80
N ALA A 6 -54.36 20.67 39.79
CA ALA A 6 -53.56 19.86 38.90
C ALA A 6 -52.16 19.68 39.48
N VAL A 7 -51.84 18.46 39.91
CA VAL A 7 -50.50 18.04 40.38
C VAL A 7 -49.67 17.72 39.13
N GLY A 8 -48.66 18.53 38.85
CA GLY A 8 -47.68 18.26 37.80
C GLY A 8 -46.68 17.18 38.25
N LEU A 9 -46.70 16.06 37.58
CA LEU A 9 -45.70 15.00 37.71
C LEU A 9 -44.52 15.31 36.77
N LEU A 10 -43.39 15.70 37.33
CA LEU A 10 -42.12 15.80 36.63
C LEU A 10 -41.61 14.36 36.36
N PHE A 11 -41.66 13.94 35.11
CA PHE A 11 -41.03 12.71 34.65
C PHE A 11 -39.56 12.98 34.42
N SER A 12 -38.70 12.61 35.35
CA SER A 12 -37.25 12.56 35.16
C SER A 12 -36.92 11.27 34.44
N CYS A 13 -36.70 11.33 33.14
CA CYS A 13 -36.08 10.24 32.38
C CYS A 13 -34.58 10.21 32.71
N GLY A 14 -34.21 9.36 33.63
CA GLY A 14 -32.82 8.92 33.80
C GLY A 14 -32.44 7.98 32.68
N GLU A 15 -31.76 8.50 31.69
CA GLU A 15 -31.17 7.69 30.61
C GLU A 15 -29.91 7.04 31.13
N THR A 16 -30.04 5.77 31.52
CA THR A 16 -28.90 4.91 31.82
C THR A 16 -28.19 4.59 30.52
N GLN A 17 -27.17 5.36 30.17
CA GLN A 17 -26.27 4.99 29.11
C GLN A 17 -25.48 3.77 29.55
N LYS A 18 -25.91 2.62 29.06
CA LYS A 18 -25.16 1.38 29.07
C LYS A 18 -23.84 1.64 28.34
N ALA A 19 -22.75 1.63 29.08
CA ALA A 19 -21.41 1.67 28.50
C ALA A 19 -21.24 0.43 27.63
N GLU A 20 -21.36 0.65 26.31
CA GLU A 20 -20.98 -0.30 25.31
C GLU A 20 -19.46 -0.37 25.31
N SER A 21 -18.95 -1.53 25.70
CA SER A 21 -17.52 -1.84 25.63
C SER A 21 -17.04 -1.64 24.19
N ALA A 22 -16.25 -0.62 23.97
CA ALA A 22 -15.51 -0.48 22.74
C ALA A 22 -14.68 -1.75 22.50
N PRO A 23 -14.72 -2.36 21.31
CA PRO A 23 -13.81 -3.45 20.97
C PRO A 23 -12.39 -2.91 21.09
N GLY A 24 -11.53 -3.69 21.78
CA GLY A 24 -10.14 -3.33 22.01
C GLY A 24 -9.49 -2.91 20.69
N THR A 25 -8.96 -1.70 20.70
CA THR A 25 -8.07 -1.22 19.66
C THR A 25 -6.81 -2.06 19.75
N GLU A 26 -6.73 -3.11 18.95
CA GLU A 26 -5.43 -3.69 18.60
C GLU A 26 -4.54 -2.52 18.17
N PRO A 27 -3.29 -2.44 18.67
CA PRO A 27 -2.39 -1.41 18.20
C PRO A 27 -2.21 -1.64 16.70
N ALA A 28 -2.83 -0.80 15.88
CA ALA A 28 -2.54 -0.74 14.47
C ALA A 28 -1.02 -0.58 14.38
N ALA A 29 -0.35 -1.61 13.84
CA ALA A 29 1.08 -1.53 13.56
C ALA A 29 1.29 -0.20 12.86
N ALA A 30 2.14 0.65 13.43
CA ALA A 30 2.42 1.98 12.89
C ALA A 30 2.83 1.77 11.43
N VAL A 31 1.97 2.21 10.51
CA VAL A 31 2.30 2.22 9.09
C VAL A 31 3.39 3.26 8.98
N GLU A 32 4.64 2.80 8.90
CA GLU A 32 5.77 3.72 8.67
C GLU A 32 5.44 4.54 7.43
N ASP A 33 5.51 5.85 7.57
CA ASP A 33 5.28 6.77 6.45
C ASP A 33 6.44 6.65 5.46
N ILE A 34 6.33 5.68 4.55
CA ILE A 34 7.33 5.42 3.52
C ILE A 34 7.51 6.60 2.55
N SER A 35 6.57 7.57 2.54
CA SER A 35 6.66 8.73 1.65
C SER A 35 7.82 9.66 1.97
N ALA A 36 8.33 9.64 3.21
CA ALA A 36 9.51 10.38 3.61
C ALA A 36 10.82 9.74 3.13
N ASN A 37 10.80 8.45 2.80
CA ASN A 37 11.97 7.70 2.36
C ASN A 37 12.51 8.25 1.02
N PRO A 38 13.81 8.57 0.90
CA PRO A 38 14.39 9.08 -0.34
C PRO A 38 14.30 8.08 -1.50
N ASP A 39 14.43 6.77 -1.24
CA ASP A 39 14.26 5.73 -2.24
C ASP A 39 12.82 5.67 -2.77
N TYR A 40 11.83 5.94 -1.90
CA TYR A 40 10.43 6.05 -2.32
C TYR A 40 10.23 7.20 -3.31
N LYS A 41 10.70 8.40 -2.97
CA LYS A 41 10.50 9.60 -3.81
C LYS A 41 11.19 9.48 -5.16
N LYS A 42 12.46 9.08 -5.16
CA LYS A 42 13.25 8.94 -6.39
C LYS A 42 12.69 7.82 -7.27
N GLY A 43 12.42 6.65 -6.70
CA GLY A 43 11.91 5.51 -7.44
C GLY A 43 10.49 5.71 -7.98
N LEU A 44 9.59 6.36 -7.23
CA LEU A 44 8.25 6.73 -7.71
C LEU A 44 8.34 7.64 -8.94
N ALA A 45 9.21 8.66 -8.91
CA ALA A 45 9.40 9.55 -10.05
C ALA A 45 9.87 8.79 -11.28
N LEU A 46 10.86 7.90 -11.14
CA LEU A 46 11.40 7.09 -12.23
C LEU A 46 10.34 6.13 -12.81
N VAL A 47 9.58 5.44 -11.97
CA VAL A 47 8.50 4.55 -12.39
C VAL A 47 7.42 5.30 -13.17
N SER A 48 7.06 6.50 -12.72
CA SER A 48 6.05 7.34 -13.38
C SER A 48 6.51 7.89 -14.74
N GLN A 49 7.82 8.08 -14.93
CA GLN A 49 8.39 8.60 -16.17
C GLN A 49 8.66 7.54 -17.24
N ASN A 50 8.61 6.26 -16.89
CA ASN A 50 9.00 5.16 -17.77
C ASN A 50 7.85 4.20 -18.12
N ASP A 51 6.60 4.68 -18.15
CA ASP A 51 5.39 3.94 -18.56
C ASP A 51 5.11 2.63 -17.79
N CYS A 52 5.80 2.40 -16.67
CA CYS A 52 5.68 1.17 -15.90
C CYS A 52 4.24 0.90 -15.44
N LEU A 53 3.50 1.96 -15.11
CA LEU A 53 2.13 1.87 -14.59
C LEU A 53 1.09 1.52 -15.67
N THR A 54 1.49 1.45 -16.94
CA THR A 54 0.64 0.92 -18.02
C THR A 54 0.40 -0.58 -17.86
N CYS A 55 1.39 -1.31 -17.35
CA CYS A 55 1.32 -2.77 -17.18
C CYS A 55 1.28 -3.21 -15.71
N HIS A 56 1.70 -2.37 -14.78
CA HIS A 56 1.71 -2.64 -13.34
C HIS A 56 0.82 -1.68 -12.59
N ALA A 57 0.17 -2.17 -11.53
CA ALA A 57 -0.46 -1.31 -10.52
C ALA A 57 0.16 -1.58 -9.15
N ILE A 58 -0.10 -0.72 -8.16
CA ILE A 58 0.49 -0.86 -6.83
C ILE A 58 -0.08 -2.08 -6.11
N LYS A 59 -1.40 -2.28 -6.12
CA LYS A 59 -2.09 -3.30 -5.31
C LYS A 59 -2.76 -4.39 -6.13
N GLU A 60 -2.91 -4.22 -7.43
CA GLU A 60 -3.68 -5.10 -8.30
C GLU A 60 -2.83 -5.58 -9.48
N LYS A 61 -3.04 -6.83 -9.87
CA LYS A 61 -2.48 -7.36 -11.10
C LYS A 61 -3.21 -6.75 -12.31
N VAL A 62 -2.46 -6.19 -13.24
CA VAL A 62 -2.96 -5.73 -14.55
C VAL A 62 -2.42 -6.68 -15.63
N THR A 63 -1.51 -6.24 -16.45
CA THR A 63 -0.76 -7.11 -17.38
C THR A 63 0.38 -7.81 -16.64
N GLY A 64 1.14 -7.04 -15.87
CA GLY A 64 2.18 -7.54 -14.97
C GLY A 64 1.68 -7.71 -13.53
N PRO A 65 2.49 -8.29 -12.64
CA PRO A 65 2.17 -8.44 -11.23
C PRO A 65 2.02 -7.08 -10.53
N ALA A 66 1.21 -7.05 -9.45
CA ALA A 66 1.15 -5.89 -8.58
C ALA A 66 2.50 -5.62 -7.93
N TYR A 67 2.86 -4.37 -7.72
CA TYR A 67 4.09 -4.00 -7.03
C TYR A 67 4.11 -4.51 -5.58
N ALA A 68 2.98 -4.50 -4.90
CA ALA A 68 2.85 -5.05 -3.56
C ALA A 68 3.15 -6.57 -3.52
N ASP A 69 2.72 -7.33 -4.54
CA ASP A 69 3.01 -8.75 -4.65
C ASP A 69 4.51 -8.99 -4.91
N ILE A 70 5.15 -8.13 -5.72
CA ILE A 70 6.60 -8.17 -5.94
C ILE A 70 7.33 -7.89 -4.63
N ALA A 71 6.92 -6.85 -3.89
CA ALA A 71 7.52 -6.48 -2.62
C ALA A 71 7.39 -7.61 -1.57
N GLU A 72 6.25 -8.29 -1.54
CA GLU A 72 6.02 -9.42 -0.65
C GLU A 72 6.89 -10.63 -1.02
N LYS A 73 6.92 -10.99 -2.30
CA LYS A 73 7.71 -12.11 -2.81
C LYS A 73 9.21 -11.95 -2.57
N TYR A 74 9.72 -10.74 -2.66
CA TYR A 74 11.14 -10.45 -2.51
C TYR A 74 11.46 -9.70 -1.21
N ALA A 75 10.60 -9.81 -0.19
CA ALA A 75 10.84 -9.19 1.12
C ALA A 75 12.18 -9.68 1.71
N GLY A 76 13.02 -8.73 2.15
CA GLY A 76 14.35 -9.04 2.70
C GLY A 76 15.35 -9.51 1.65
N ALA A 77 15.11 -9.24 0.38
CA ALA A 77 16.00 -9.64 -0.70
C ALA A 77 17.40 -9.03 -0.55
N ALA A 78 18.41 -9.85 -0.86
CA ALA A 78 19.80 -9.40 -0.94
C ALA A 78 20.02 -8.48 -2.16
N ASP A 79 21.09 -7.68 -2.14
CA ASP A 79 21.45 -6.76 -3.22
C ASP A 79 21.56 -7.45 -4.58
N THR A 80 22.02 -8.71 -4.61
CA THR A 80 22.07 -9.52 -5.85
C THR A 80 20.70 -9.75 -6.45
N THR A 81 19.64 -9.87 -5.64
CA THR A 81 18.27 -9.99 -6.12
C THR A 81 17.78 -8.64 -6.66
N ILE A 82 18.10 -7.54 -5.99
CA ILE A 82 17.77 -6.18 -6.47
C ILE A 82 18.40 -5.95 -7.84
N THR A 83 19.68 -6.25 -7.99
CA THR A 83 20.38 -6.14 -9.29
C THR A 83 19.73 -7.02 -10.37
N ARG A 84 19.35 -8.26 -10.05
CA ARG A 84 18.67 -9.15 -11.00
C ARG A 84 17.30 -8.60 -11.42
N LEU A 85 16.52 -8.06 -10.51
CA LEU A 85 15.24 -7.43 -10.83
C LEU A 85 15.43 -6.17 -11.69
N ALA A 86 16.46 -5.37 -11.40
CA ALA A 86 16.84 -4.23 -12.24
C ALA A 86 17.21 -4.67 -13.67
N GLN A 87 17.95 -5.76 -13.82
CA GLN A 87 18.26 -6.33 -15.14
C GLN A 87 17.01 -6.83 -15.87
N THR A 88 15.98 -7.31 -15.13
CA THR A 88 14.69 -7.67 -15.73
C THR A 88 13.96 -6.44 -16.28
N ILE A 89 14.04 -5.29 -15.62
CA ILE A 89 13.50 -4.03 -16.15
C ILE A 89 14.18 -3.68 -17.47
N ILE A 90 15.50 -3.71 -17.50
CA ILE A 90 16.29 -3.28 -18.67
C ILE A 90 16.12 -4.24 -19.86
N LYS A 91 16.16 -5.55 -19.60
CA LYS A 91 16.21 -6.60 -20.65
C LYS A 91 14.85 -7.20 -20.97
N GLY A 92 13.85 -6.95 -20.13
CA GLY A 92 12.61 -7.69 -20.18
C GLY A 92 12.76 -9.13 -19.69
N GLY A 93 11.71 -9.92 -19.84
CA GLY A 93 11.74 -11.33 -19.48
C GLY A 93 10.38 -11.90 -19.13
N SER A 94 10.33 -13.23 -18.98
CA SER A 94 9.11 -13.98 -18.62
C SER A 94 9.42 -15.13 -17.66
N GLY A 95 8.38 -15.79 -17.15
CA GLY A 95 8.48 -17.06 -16.42
C GLY A 95 8.68 -16.94 -14.91
N HIS A 96 8.85 -15.74 -14.33
CA HIS A 96 8.93 -15.56 -12.89
C HIS A 96 7.58 -15.38 -12.21
N TRP A 97 6.58 -14.92 -12.95
CA TRP A 97 5.22 -14.64 -12.47
C TRP A 97 4.14 -15.35 -13.27
N ASP A 98 4.26 -15.31 -14.58
CA ASP A 98 3.42 -16.05 -15.52
C ASP A 98 4.10 -16.10 -16.91
N VAL A 99 3.32 -16.49 -17.92
CA VAL A 99 3.83 -16.61 -19.31
C VAL A 99 3.91 -15.27 -20.03
N THR A 100 3.30 -14.21 -19.49
CA THR A 100 3.29 -12.89 -20.12
C THR A 100 4.68 -12.26 -20.00
N PRO A 101 5.35 -11.95 -21.11
CA PRO A 101 6.67 -11.34 -21.06
C PRO A 101 6.57 -9.86 -20.66
N MET A 102 7.47 -9.43 -19.78
CA MET A 102 7.71 -8.02 -19.53
C MET A 102 8.52 -7.42 -20.68
N THR A 103 8.06 -6.27 -21.19
CA THR A 103 8.78 -5.52 -22.21
C THR A 103 10.10 -4.98 -21.67
N ALA A 104 11.15 -5.01 -22.50
CA ALA A 104 12.45 -4.42 -22.15
C ALA A 104 12.40 -2.89 -22.16
N HIS A 105 13.14 -2.27 -21.23
CA HIS A 105 13.33 -0.82 -21.14
C HIS A 105 14.83 -0.47 -21.27
N PRO A 106 15.43 -0.63 -22.47
CA PRO A 106 16.88 -0.53 -22.64
C PRO A 106 17.42 0.89 -22.46
N THR A 107 16.57 1.90 -22.42
CA THR A 107 16.95 3.30 -22.16
C THR A 107 17.08 3.62 -20.68
N VAL A 108 16.59 2.76 -19.78
CA VAL A 108 16.73 2.90 -18.34
C VAL A 108 18.14 2.49 -17.93
N SER A 109 18.84 3.36 -17.22
CA SER A 109 20.16 3.04 -16.67
C SER A 109 20.05 1.97 -15.57
N GLU A 110 21.15 1.25 -15.32
CA GLU A 110 21.19 0.26 -14.24
C GLU A 110 20.95 0.89 -12.87
N GLU A 111 21.50 2.09 -12.64
CA GLU A 111 21.29 2.84 -11.39
C GLU A 111 19.81 3.19 -11.19
N ASP A 112 19.15 3.69 -12.23
CA ASP A 112 17.74 4.04 -12.15
C ASP A 112 16.85 2.80 -12.00
N ALA A 113 17.18 1.71 -12.69
CA ALA A 113 16.46 0.45 -12.52
C ALA A 113 16.58 -0.11 -11.10
N ILE A 114 17.77 -0.04 -10.48
CA ILE A 114 17.99 -0.40 -9.08
C ILE A 114 17.12 0.50 -8.17
N GLN A 115 17.08 1.78 -8.45
CA GLN A 115 16.29 2.73 -7.68
C GLN A 115 14.78 2.48 -7.79
N MET A 116 14.30 2.11 -9.00
CA MET A 116 12.91 1.66 -9.20
C MET A 116 12.60 0.40 -8.38
N VAL A 117 13.49 -0.59 -8.39
CA VAL A 117 13.32 -1.82 -7.61
C VAL A 117 13.27 -1.52 -6.11
N LYS A 118 14.14 -0.67 -5.59
CA LYS A 118 14.12 -0.26 -4.18
C LYS A 118 12.77 0.35 -3.80
N TYR A 119 12.23 1.24 -4.62
CA TYR A 119 10.89 1.80 -4.43
C TYR A 119 9.81 0.70 -4.41
N ILE A 120 9.81 -0.19 -5.39
CA ILE A 120 8.83 -1.28 -5.49
C ILE A 120 8.87 -2.15 -4.23
N LEU A 121 10.05 -2.47 -3.72
CA LEU A 121 10.22 -3.30 -2.52
C LEU A 121 9.77 -2.62 -1.21
N LEU A 122 9.56 -1.30 -1.21
CA LEU A 122 8.94 -0.58 -0.09
C LEU A 122 7.41 -0.73 -0.05
N LEU A 123 6.76 -1.13 -1.15
CA LEU A 123 5.31 -1.16 -1.33
C LEU A 123 4.65 -2.44 -0.78
N LYS A 124 5.11 -2.97 0.34
CA LYS A 124 4.50 -4.14 0.99
C LYS A 124 3.03 -3.87 1.37
N LYS A 125 2.25 -4.95 1.41
CA LYS A 125 0.88 -4.91 1.94
C LYS A 125 0.88 -4.76 3.44
#